data_c24124538acaf40347702ac308ec05d8
#
_entry.id   c24124538acaf40347702ac308ec05d8
#
_cell.length_a   1.000
_cell.length_b   1.000
_cell.length_c   1.000
_cell.angle_alpha   90.00
_cell.angle_beta   90.00
_cell.angle_gamma   90.00
#
_symmetry.space_group_name_H-M   'P 1'
#
loop_
_entity.id
_entity.type
_entity.pdbx_description
1 polymer ?
#
loop_
_entity_poly.entity_id
_entity_poly.type
_entity_poly.pdbx_seq_one_letter_code
_entity_poly.pdbx_strand_id
1 'polypeptide(L)'
;EISKKAAAMTTFVIRLDTDSTNYGMNFMIFEALIEHLPKTINFIPFFSNSDLVFICCFNEPEGESEQKLFSCCENLGDFIDTEFNVNYNIGIGIFTSEISELEASYTSALQALDYSDRLGQGNIIYINDIEPKSQLSAYQSKLIETYIKALKNNDEKQSKKSVKELFDVMERSDMNLYNQQRRCMSLILSISDALYDIDCDPTILFKNTDAWSLIRKTQSPAELKTFVENITDVVISYIESVQKQKAANIITQVKALVEKNYARDASLETVASQVFISPCYLSVIFKKETNITFKNYLIQTRIEKAKELLEKTDLKIYDIAEKVGYNNTRYFSELFQRICGKTPSQYRASHNPSMPQDI
;
A
#
# COMPACT_ATOMS: atom_id res chain seq x y z
N GLU A 1 6.18 47.06 -4.58
CA GLU A 1 6.72 47.53 -3.27
C GLU A 1 6.88 46.41 -2.25
N ILE A 2 6.04 45.37 -2.24
CA ILE A 2 6.04 44.25 -1.26
C ILE A 2 7.34 43.41 -1.31
N SER A 3 7.96 43.30 -2.47
CA SER A 3 9.08 42.40 -2.70
C SER A 3 10.47 42.86 -2.27
N LYS A 4 10.66 44.14 -1.99
CA LYS A 4 11.99 44.70 -1.67
C LYS A 4 12.51 44.41 -0.26
N LYS A 5 11.73 43.75 0.62
CA LYS A 5 12.09 43.49 2.01
C LYS A 5 11.68 42.12 2.56
N ALA A 6 11.10 41.26 1.78
CA ALA A 6 10.73 39.91 2.29
C ALA A 6 11.99 39.10 2.58
N ALA A 7 12.12 38.57 3.80
CA ALA A 7 13.23 37.70 4.17
C ALA A 7 13.03 36.26 3.66
N ALA A 8 11.76 35.85 3.50
CA ALA A 8 11.38 34.55 2.91
C ALA A 8 10.04 34.68 2.18
N MET A 9 9.90 33.93 1.10
CA MET A 9 8.67 33.83 0.31
C MET A 9 8.39 32.36 0.00
N THR A 10 7.11 32.00 -0.12
CA THR A 10 6.70 30.68 -0.59
C THR A 10 5.30 30.74 -1.19
N THR A 11 4.89 29.67 -1.84
CA THR A 11 3.54 29.50 -2.37
C THR A 11 2.89 28.29 -1.70
N PHE A 12 1.64 28.43 -1.25
CA PHE A 12 0.83 27.26 -0.98
C PHE A 12 -0.42 27.26 -1.85
N VAL A 13 -0.93 26.05 -2.10
CA VAL A 13 -2.07 25.82 -2.99
C VAL A 13 -3.09 24.97 -2.25
N ILE A 14 -4.36 25.37 -2.28
CA ILE A 14 -5.48 24.61 -1.73
C ILE A 14 -6.28 24.04 -2.90
N ARG A 15 -6.45 22.73 -2.91
CA ARG A 15 -7.35 22.00 -3.82
C ARG A 15 -8.57 21.57 -3.03
N LEU A 16 -9.75 21.96 -3.51
CA LEU A 16 -11.03 21.59 -2.92
C LEU A 16 -11.62 20.39 -3.70
N ASP A 17 -12.12 19.41 -2.98
CA ASP A 17 -12.85 18.27 -3.59
C ASP A 17 -14.31 18.69 -3.83
N THR A 18 -14.49 19.54 -4.83
CA THR A 18 -15.80 20.00 -5.29
C THR A 18 -15.99 19.51 -6.72
N ASP A 19 -17.26 19.28 -7.11
CA ASP A 19 -17.57 19.01 -8.52
C ASP A 19 -16.92 20.08 -9.40
N SER A 20 -16.17 19.67 -10.42
CA SER A 20 -15.39 20.54 -11.33
C SER A 20 -16.20 21.63 -12.04
N THR A 21 -17.54 21.64 -11.88
CA THR A 21 -18.47 22.63 -12.39
C THR A 21 -18.93 23.66 -11.36
N ASN A 22 -18.53 23.52 -10.08
CA ASN A 22 -19.04 24.39 -8.99
C ASN A 22 -18.09 25.56 -8.69
N TYR A 23 -17.72 26.32 -9.73
CA TYR A 23 -16.88 27.52 -9.60
C TYR A 23 -17.42 28.53 -8.57
N GLY A 24 -18.74 28.61 -8.39
CA GLY A 24 -19.36 29.54 -7.45
C GLY A 24 -19.01 29.23 -6.00
N MET A 25 -18.97 27.95 -5.63
CA MET A 25 -18.61 27.50 -4.28
C MET A 25 -17.12 27.73 -3.99
N ASN A 26 -16.25 27.38 -4.94
CA ASN A 26 -14.82 27.62 -4.81
C ASN A 26 -14.51 29.12 -4.64
N PHE A 27 -15.22 29.98 -5.36
CA PHE A 27 -15.06 31.43 -5.24
C PHE A 27 -15.53 31.94 -3.87
N MET A 28 -16.67 31.46 -3.37
CA MET A 28 -17.19 31.82 -2.06
C MET A 28 -16.24 31.39 -0.92
N ILE A 29 -15.71 30.17 -1.00
CA ILE A 29 -14.69 29.68 -0.05
C ILE A 29 -13.45 30.55 -0.11
N PHE A 30 -12.98 30.90 -1.31
CA PHE A 30 -11.80 31.72 -1.51
C PHE A 30 -11.94 33.10 -0.87
N GLU A 31 -13.07 33.80 -1.06
CA GLU A 31 -13.32 35.11 -0.42
C GLU A 31 -13.36 34.95 1.10
N ALA A 32 -14.03 33.93 1.62
CA ALA A 32 -14.08 33.68 3.06
C ALA A 32 -12.70 33.39 3.64
N LEU A 33 -11.85 32.63 2.93
CA LEU A 33 -10.47 32.37 3.35
C LEU A 33 -9.63 33.64 3.40
N ILE A 34 -9.77 34.56 2.43
CA ILE A 34 -9.05 35.85 2.42
C ILE A 34 -9.36 36.65 3.68
N GLU A 35 -10.59 36.63 4.15
CA GLU A 35 -10.99 37.34 5.39
C GLU A 35 -10.38 36.70 6.64
N HIS A 36 -10.08 35.38 6.61
CA HIS A 36 -9.49 34.62 7.70
C HIS A 36 -7.96 34.63 7.72
N LEU A 37 -7.31 35.22 6.70
CA LEU A 37 -5.84 35.27 6.64
C LEU A 37 -5.27 36.12 7.77
N PRO A 38 -4.21 35.65 8.46
CA PRO A 38 -3.57 36.44 9.53
C PRO A 38 -2.87 37.66 8.95
N LYS A 39 -3.11 38.84 9.58
CA LYS A 39 -2.49 40.10 9.16
C LYS A 39 -0.98 40.17 9.36
N THR A 40 -0.39 39.18 10.01
CA THR A 40 1.05 39.09 10.27
C THR A 40 1.85 38.55 9.07
N ILE A 41 1.17 38.01 8.05
CA ILE A 41 1.78 37.50 6.83
C ILE A 41 1.18 38.29 5.65
N ASN A 42 2.01 38.71 4.71
CA ASN A 42 1.54 39.33 3.48
C ASN A 42 1.19 38.26 2.44
N PHE A 43 -0.07 38.23 2.03
CA PHE A 43 -0.56 37.26 1.04
C PHE A 43 -0.92 37.92 -0.29
N ILE A 44 -0.67 37.22 -1.39
CA ILE A 44 -1.17 37.53 -2.72
C ILE A 44 -2.00 36.34 -3.18
N PRO A 45 -3.33 36.37 -2.98
CA PRO A 45 -4.21 35.29 -3.37
C PRO A 45 -4.66 35.40 -4.82
N PHE A 46 -4.78 34.26 -5.52
CA PHE A 46 -5.35 34.17 -6.87
C PHE A 46 -5.84 32.77 -7.19
N PHE A 47 -6.61 32.62 -8.25
CA PHE A 47 -7.01 31.33 -8.80
C PHE A 47 -6.07 30.89 -9.90
N SER A 48 -5.76 29.58 -9.92
CA SER A 48 -5.14 28.90 -11.06
C SER A 48 -5.92 27.64 -11.37
N ASN A 49 -6.65 27.62 -12.48
CA ASN A 49 -7.65 26.61 -12.81
C ASN A 49 -8.75 26.55 -11.73
N SER A 50 -8.87 25.44 -11.02
CA SER A 50 -9.78 25.26 -9.89
C SER A 50 -9.10 25.38 -8.51
N ASP A 51 -7.78 25.49 -8.48
CA ASP A 51 -6.99 25.55 -7.26
C ASP A 51 -6.88 27.00 -6.74
N LEU A 52 -6.90 27.14 -5.40
CA LEU A 52 -6.74 28.41 -4.69
C LEU A 52 -5.26 28.58 -4.36
N VAL A 53 -4.64 29.64 -4.88
CA VAL A 53 -3.20 29.87 -4.77
C VAL A 53 -2.91 31.09 -3.91
N PHE A 54 -1.96 30.96 -2.99
CA PHE A 54 -1.55 32.01 -2.08
C PHE A 54 -0.01 32.15 -2.10
N ILE A 55 0.49 33.28 -2.60
CA ILE A 55 1.89 33.63 -2.41
C ILE A 55 2.04 34.30 -1.08
N CYS A 56 2.98 33.84 -0.25
CA CYS A 56 3.25 34.35 1.09
C CYS A 56 4.59 35.05 1.15
N CYS A 57 4.62 36.23 1.78
CA CYS A 57 5.84 36.99 2.00
C CYS A 57 6.03 37.24 3.50
N PHE A 58 7.19 36.86 4.02
CA PHE A 58 7.55 36.93 5.42
C PHE A 58 8.69 37.94 5.65
N ASN A 59 8.70 38.57 6.81
CA ASN A 59 9.80 39.42 7.24
C ASN A 59 10.84 38.67 8.09
N GLU A 60 10.50 37.45 8.52
CA GLU A 60 11.32 36.59 9.34
C GLU A 60 12.06 35.56 8.48
N PRO A 61 13.14 34.94 9.01
CA PRO A 61 13.86 33.89 8.32
C PRO A 61 13.01 32.62 8.16
N GLU A 62 13.41 31.76 7.23
CA GLU A 62 12.66 30.58 6.76
C GLU A 62 12.10 29.71 7.90
N GLY A 63 12.90 29.34 8.91
CA GLY A 63 12.46 28.44 9.97
C GLY A 63 11.31 28.96 10.84
N GLU A 64 11.25 30.29 11.10
CA GLU A 64 10.14 30.92 11.81
C GLU A 64 8.94 31.09 10.88
N SER A 65 9.18 31.39 9.61
CA SER A 65 8.17 31.56 8.57
C SER A 65 7.45 30.25 8.30
N GLU A 66 8.15 29.13 8.27
CA GLU A 66 7.57 27.79 8.11
C GLU A 66 6.52 27.50 9.20
N GLN A 67 6.87 27.69 10.48
CA GLN A 67 5.94 27.43 11.59
C GLN A 67 4.68 28.28 11.50
N LYS A 68 4.85 29.56 11.17
CA LYS A 68 3.71 30.50 11.01
C LYS A 68 2.81 30.08 9.85
N LEU A 69 3.40 29.66 8.73
CA LEU A 69 2.65 29.21 7.56
C LEU A 69 1.87 27.94 7.85
N PHE A 70 2.50 26.93 8.47
CA PHE A 70 1.81 25.71 8.82
C PHE A 70 0.61 25.97 9.73
N SER A 71 0.78 26.75 10.79
CA SER A 71 -0.34 27.14 11.66
C SER A 71 -1.45 27.89 10.91
N CYS A 72 -1.08 28.71 9.92
CA CYS A 72 -2.05 29.36 9.05
C CYS A 72 -2.81 28.35 8.20
N CYS A 73 -2.11 27.43 7.51
CA CYS A 73 -2.72 26.40 6.67
C CYS A 73 -3.66 25.49 7.46
N GLU A 74 -3.31 25.14 8.70
CA GLU A 74 -4.19 24.37 9.59
C GLU A 74 -5.47 25.11 9.94
N ASN A 75 -5.36 26.36 10.36
CA ASN A 75 -6.53 27.17 10.68
C ASN A 75 -7.44 27.34 9.45
N LEU A 76 -6.87 27.50 8.26
CA LEU A 76 -7.64 27.58 7.01
C LEU A 76 -8.31 26.22 6.67
N GLY A 77 -7.62 25.12 6.89
CA GLY A 77 -8.17 23.78 6.69
C GLY A 77 -9.32 23.48 7.64
N ASP A 78 -9.13 23.74 8.95
CA ASP A 78 -10.17 23.60 9.97
C ASP A 78 -11.41 24.49 9.65
N PHE A 79 -11.17 25.70 9.14
CA PHE A 79 -12.24 26.60 8.72
C PHE A 79 -13.02 26.05 7.51
N ILE A 80 -12.33 25.51 6.50
CA ILE A 80 -12.98 24.89 5.34
C ILE A 80 -13.87 23.73 5.78
N ASP A 81 -13.34 22.84 6.62
CA ASP A 81 -14.06 21.67 7.11
C ASP A 81 -15.28 22.05 7.94
N THR A 82 -15.11 23.00 8.90
CA THR A 82 -16.17 23.39 9.84
C THR A 82 -17.28 24.19 9.18
N GLU A 83 -16.96 25.17 8.34
CA GLU A 83 -17.95 26.11 7.79
C GLU A 83 -18.55 25.65 6.49
N PHE A 84 -17.79 24.88 5.67
CA PHE A 84 -18.24 24.49 4.35
C PHE A 84 -18.45 22.97 4.21
N ASN A 85 -17.92 22.18 5.13
CA ASN A 85 -17.94 20.70 5.09
C ASN A 85 -17.46 20.18 3.71
N VAL A 86 -16.36 20.75 3.20
CA VAL A 86 -15.74 20.40 1.93
C VAL A 86 -14.37 19.81 2.20
N ASN A 87 -14.10 18.69 1.59
CA ASN A 87 -12.77 18.07 1.65
C ASN A 87 -11.75 18.93 0.90
N TYR A 88 -10.53 18.96 1.41
CA TYR A 88 -9.46 19.75 0.84
C TYR A 88 -8.12 19.06 0.96
N ASN A 89 -7.14 19.51 0.16
CA ASN A 89 -5.71 19.24 0.35
C ASN A 89 -4.93 20.55 0.20
N ILE A 90 -3.84 20.71 0.96
CA ILE A 90 -2.96 21.87 0.89
C ILE A 90 -1.54 21.42 0.58
N GLY A 91 -0.99 21.92 -0.52
CA GLY A 91 0.42 21.74 -0.89
C GLY A 91 1.22 23.00 -0.63
N ILE A 92 2.36 22.89 0.08
CA ILE A 92 3.28 24.00 0.37
C ILE A 92 4.56 23.79 -0.43
N GLY A 93 4.95 24.81 -1.18
CA GLY A 93 6.17 24.81 -2.00
C GLY A 93 7.43 25.18 -1.22
N ILE A 94 8.58 25.14 -1.92
CA ILE A 94 9.86 25.55 -1.35
C ILE A 94 9.81 27.04 -0.92
N PHE A 95 10.52 27.35 0.16
CA PHE A 95 10.79 28.74 0.53
C PHE A 95 11.94 29.28 -0.33
N THR A 96 11.86 30.58 -0.66
CA THR A 96 12.85 31.31 -1.42
C THR A 96 12.97 32.75 -0.93
N SER A 97 14.13 33.38 -1.12
CA SER A 97 14.34 34.81 -0.96
C SER A 97 14.25 35.60 -2.27
N GLU A 98 14.21 34.89 -3.41
CA GLU A 98 14.26 35.48 -4.74
C GLU A 98 12.89 35.38 -5.43
N ILE A 99 12.39 36.51 -5.97
CA ILE A 99 11.12 36.55 -6.70
C ILE A 99 11.17 35.66 -7.96
N SER A 100 12.33 35.58 -8.61
CA SER A 100 12.56 34.73 -9.77
C SER A 100 12.32 33.25 -9.53
N GLU A 101 12.36 32.79 -8.27
CA GLU A 101 12.15 31.41 -7.84
C GLU A 101 10.71 31.11 -7.39
N LEU A 102 9.80 32.09 -7.41
CA LEU A 102 8.39 31.87 -7.02
C LEU A 102 7.69 30.87 -7.97
N GLU A 103 8.08 30.79 -9.23
CA GLU A 103 7.56 29.77 -10.14
C GLU A 103 7.96 28.36 -9.68
N ALA A 104 9.19 28.19 -9.22
CA ALA A 104 9.66 26.92 -8.65
C ALA A 104 8.92 26.60 -7.33
N SER A 105 8.65 27.62 -6.51
CA SER A 105 7.83 27.45 -5.28
C SER A 105 6.40 27.00 -5.63
N TYR A 106 5.75 27.63 -6.60
CA TYR A 106 4.42 27.23 -7.06
C TYR A 106 4.39 25.81 -7.64
N THR A 107 5.35 25.48 -8.51
CA THR A 107 5.45 24.15 -9.11
C THR A 107 5.65 23.08 -8.04
N SER A 108 6.48 23.34 -7.04
CA SER A 108 6.71 22.40 -5.94
C SER A 108 5.49 22.28 -5.02
N ALA A 109 4.69 23.35 -4.84
CA ALA A 109 3.41 23.25 -4.13
C ALA A 109 2.40 22.36 -4.85
N LEU A 110 2.34 22.41 -6.19
CA LEU A 110 1.51 21.49 -6.97
C LEU A 110 1.99 20.04 -6.86
N GLN A 111 3.29 19.79 -6.88
CA GLN A 111 3.85 18.45 -6.64
C GLN A 111 3.48 17.92 -5.26
N ALA A 112 3.49 18.77 -4.23
CA ALA A 112 3.04 18.41 -2.89
C ALA A 112 1.55 18.04 -2.86
N LEU A 113 0.70 18.76 -3.61
CA LEU A 113 -0.72 18.44 -3.78
C LEU A 113 -0.93 17.09 -4.46
N ASP A 114 -0.26 16.83 -5.56
CA ASP A 114 -0.38 15.56 -6.30
C ASP A 114 0.04 14.37 -5.42
N TYR A 115 0.94 14.62 -4.45
CA TYR A 115 1.30 13.63 -3.45
C TYR A 115 0.20 13.42 -2.40
N SER A 116 -0.46 14.50 -1.97
CA SER A 116 -1.55 14.42 -0.99
C SER A 116 -2.75 13.61 -1.49
N ASP A 117 -3.02 13.63 -2.80
CA ASP A 117 -4.09 12.86 -3.42
C ASP A 117 -3.94 11.34 -3.21
N ARG A 118 -2.71 10.87 -2.95
CA ARG A 118 -2.42 9.45 -2.61
C ARG A 118 -2.68 9.11 -1.14
N LEU A 119 -2.69 10.10 -0.26
CA LEU A 119 -2.90 9.92 1.18
C LEU A 119 -4.37 10.05 1.58
N GLY A 120 -5.23 10.53 0.69
CA GLY A 120 -6.62 10.88 0.95
C GLY A 120 -6.80 12.39 1.07
N GLN A 121 -7.80 12.82 1.82
CA GLN A 121 -8.21 14.23 1.91
C GLN A 121 -7.86 14.82 3.29
N GLY A 122 -7.84 16.15 3.39
CA GLY A 122 -7.52 16.88 4.60
C GLY A 122 -6.02 16.97 4.90
N ASN A 123 -5.14 16.72 3.93
CA ASN A 123 -3.70 16.70 4.14
C ASN A 123 -3.04 18.05 3.83
N ILE A 124 -2.08 18.45 4.67
CA ILE A 124 -1.20 19.58 4.45
C ILE A 124 0.21 19.04 4.25
N ILE A 125 0.75 19.20 3.05
CA ILE A 125 2.04 18.63 2.67
C ILE A 125 3.02 19.70 2.22
N TYR A 126 4.19 19.70 2.80
CA TYR A 126 5.32 20.52 2.38
C TYR A 126 6.23 19.74 1.47
N ILE A 127 6.63 20.31 0.34
CA ILE A 127 7.47 19.64 -0.66
C ILE A 127 8.77 19.06 -0.08
N ASN A 128 9.40 19.77 0.87
CA ASN A 128 10.63 19.29 1.51
C ASN A 128 10.41 18.07 2.42
N ASP A 129 9.18 17.71 2.73
CA ASP A 129 8.86 16.48 3.46
C ASP A 129 8.79 15.28 2.52
N ILE A 130 8.50 15.52 1.23
CA ILE A 130 8.51 14.49 0.17
C ILE A 130 9.94 14.22 -0.31
N GLU A 131 10.70 15.28 -0.56
CA GLU A 131 12.11 15.20 -0.97
C GLU A 131 12.99 15.83 0.10
N PRO A 132 13.46 15.09 1.10
CA PRO A 132 14.34 15.65 2.14
C PRO A 132 15.68 16.03 1.51
N LYS A 133 15.79 17.25 0.97
CA LYS A 133 17.05 17.81 0.52
C LYS A 133 17.94 18.08 1.75
N SER A 134 19.04 17.37 1.82
CA SER A 134 20.30 17.71 2.52
C SER A 134 20.39 17.67 4.06
N GLN A 135 19.34 17.42 4.85
CA GLN A 135 19.48 17.44 6.32
C GLN A 135 19.39 16.09 7.03
N LEU A 136 19.03 15.01 6.33
CA LEU A 136 19.18 13.67 6.87
C LEU A 136 20.65 13.28 6.79
N SER A 137 21.28 12.92 7.91
CA SER A 137 22.59 12.28 7.84
C SER A 137 22.47 11.03 6.97
N ALA A 138 23.52 10.66 6.24
CA ALA A 138 23.54 9.44 5.42
C ALA A 138 23.13 8.20 6.22
N TYR A 139 23.36 8.21 7.52
CA TYR A 139 22.95 7.15 8.43
C TYR A 139 21.41 7.09 8.62
N GLN A 140 20.74 8.22 8.79
CA GLN A 140 19.28 8.28 8.94
C GLN A 140 18.58 7.86 7.66
N SER A 141 19.06 8.30 6.50
CA SER A 141 18.55 7.85 5.19
C SER A 141 18.65 6.33 5.05
N LYS A 142 19.79 5.74 5.43
CA LYS A 142 19.98 4.29 5.41
C LYS A 142 19.05 3.54 6.37
N LEU A 143 18.75 4.11 7.53
CA LEU A 143 17.77 3.52 8.46
C LEU A 143 16.36 3.50 7.87
N ILE A 144 15.93 4.60 7.24
CA ILE A 144 14.62 4.68 6.55
C ILE A 144 14.58 3.67 5.41
N GLU A 145 15.59 3.58 4.56
CA GLU A 145 15.66 2.58 3.50
C GLU A 145 15.55 1.14 4.05
N THR A 146 16.28 0.86 5.15
CA THR A 146 16.24 -0.45 5.81
C THR A 146 14.85 -0.75 6.36
N TYR A 147 14.20 0.22 6.96
CA TYR A 147 12.86 0.13 7.47
C TYR A 147 11.84 -0.14 6.35
N ILE A 148 11.88 0.65 5.29
CA ILE A 148 11.00 0.49 4.13
C ILE A 148 11.18 -0.89 3.47
N LYS A 149 12.43 -1.34 3.31
CA LYS A 149 12.71 -2.68 2.79
C LYS A 149 12.16 -3.78 3.70
N ALA A 150 12.27 -3.62 5.01
CA ALA A 150 11.72 -4.56 5.99
C ALA A 150 10.18 -4.62 5.90
N LEU A 151 9.51 -3.48 5.80
CA LEU A 151 8.04 -3.40 5.60
C LEU A 151 7.60 -4.13 4.33
N LYS A 152 8.22 -3.85 3.18
CA LYS A 152 7.91 -4.50 1.90
C LYS A 152 8.07 -6.03 1.96
N ASN A 153 9.03 -6.52 2.75
CA ASN A 153 9.30 -7.94 2.96
C ASN A 153 8.47 -8.56 4.10
N ASN A 154 7.62 -7.77 4.75
CA ASN A 154 6.85 -8.16 5.92
C ASN A 154 7.73 -8.70 7.07
N ASP A 155 8.92 -8.11 7.25
CA ASP A 155 9.84 -8.42 8.35
C ASP A 155 9.53 -7.53 9.56
N GLU A 156 8.59 -7.98 10.39
CA GLU A 156 8.15 -7.28 11.60
C GLU A 156 9.31 -6.95 12.53
N LYS A 157 10.20 -7.91 12.77
CA LYS A 157 11.30 -7.74 13.71
C LYS A 157 12.28 -6.63 13.28
N GLN A 158 12.65 -6.64 12.00
CA GLN A 158 13.55 -5.63 11.46
C GLN A 158 12.85 -4.27 11.36
N SER A 159 11.56 -4.24 11.01
CA SER A 159 10.79 -2.99 10.96
C SER A 159 10.75 -2.31 12.32
N LYS A 160 10.37 -3.02 13.39
CA LYS A 160 10.34 -2.49 14.76
C LYS A 160 11.72 -2.05 15.26
N LYS A 161 12.76 -2.81 14.92
CA LYS A 161 14.14 -2.45 15.26
C LYS A 161 14.54 -1.14 14.59
N SER A 162 14.24 -0.97 13.30
CA SER A 162 14.59 0.23 12.54
C SER A 162 13.86 1.48 13.06
N VAL A 163 12.59 1.37 13.43
CA VAL A 163 11.84 2.48 14.06
C VAL A 163 12.51 2.89 15.37
N LYS A 164 12.85 1.92 16.24
CA LYS A 164 13.54 2.23 17.51
C LYS A 164 14.86 2.95 17.27
N GLU A 165 15.69 2.44 16.36
CA GLU A 165 16.99 3.05 16.04
C GLU A 165 16.83 4.46 15.46
N LEU A 166 15.79 4.71 14.65
CA LEU A 166 15.50 6.03 14.10
C LEU A 166 15.19 7.05 15.21
N PHE A 167 14.34 6.66 16.17
CA PHE A 167 14.00 7.53 17.31
C PHE A 167 15.19 7.74 18.26
N ASP A 168 16.00 6.72 18.50
CA ASP A 168 17.23 6.83 19.29
C ASP A 168 18.22 7.85 18.66
N VAL A 169 18.28 7.91 17.32
CA VAL A 169 19.10 8.90 16.59
C VAL A 169 18.49 10.30 16.67
N MET A 170 17.18 10.43 16.54
CA MET A 170 16.50 11.74 16.66
C MET A 170 16.66 12.32 18.07
N GLU A 171 16.59 11.51 19.12
CA GLU A 171 16.79 11.92 20.51
C GLU A 171 18.24 12.43 20.74
N ARG A 172 19.23 11.73 20.21
CA ARG A 172 20.65 12.13 20.33
C ARG A 172 21.00 13.39 19.54
N SER A 173 20.19 13.77 18.55
CA SER A 173 20.45 14.94 17.70
C SER A 173 19.94 16.27 18.29
N ASP A 174 19.41 16.26 19.53
CA ASP A 174 18.82 17.41 20.22
C ASP A 174 17.76 18.15 19.36
N MET A 175 17.05 17.38 18.55
CA MET A 175 16.03 17.87 17.63
C MET A 175 14.78 18.27 18.42
N ASN A 176 14.25 19.47 18.20
CA ASN A 176 12.99 19.90 18.83
C ASN A 176 11.79 19.06 18.32
N LEU A 177 10.69 19.06 19.06
CA LEU A 177 9.50 18.23 18.76
C LEU A 177 8.94 18.52 17.37
N TYR A 178 8.88 19.76 16.95
CA TYR A 178 8.38 20.15 15.63
C TYR A 178 9.18 19.49 14.49
N ASN A 179 10.52 19.55 14.56
CA ASN A 179 11.37 18.90 13.56
C ASN A 179 11.27 17.37 13.60
N GLN A 180 11.04 16.77 14.79
CA GLN A 180 10.77 15.33 14.90
C GLN A 180 9.42 14.97 14.25
N GLN A 181 8.37 15.78 14.44
CA GLN A 181 7.07 15.62 13.81
C GLN A 181 7.18 15.69 12.27
N ARG A 182 7.91 16.64 11.73
CA ARG A 182 8.19 16.74 10.28
C ARG A 182 8.90 15.50 9.75
N ARG A 183 9.87 14.98 10.48
CA ARG A 183 10.57 13.74 10.11
C ARG A 183 9.65 12.53 10.10
N CYS A 184 8.76 12.45 11.06
CA CYS A 184 7.75 11.40 11.08
C CYS A 184 6.78 11.50 9.91
N MET A 185 6.41 12.73 9.50
CA MET A 185 5.62 12.93 8.29
C MET A 185 6.34 12.39 7.05
N SER A 186 7.61 12.76 6.85
CA SER A 186 8.43 12.23 5.75
C SER A 186 8.52 10.70 5.75
N LEU A 187 8.62 10.09 6.95
CA LEU A 187 8.61 8.64 7.09
C LEU A 187 7.26 8.03 6.65
N ILE A 188 6.15 8.64 7.04
CA ILE A 188 4.79 8.21 6.67
C ILE A 188 4.59 8.29 5.16
N LEU A 189 5.07 9.35 4.51
CA LEU A 189 5.05 9.48 3.06
C LEU A 189 5.84 8.34 2.40
N SER A 190 7.03 8.01 2.94
CA SER A 190 7.82 6.88 2.44
C SER A 190 7.13 5.52 2.64
N ILE A 191 6.37 5.35 3.73
CA ILE A 191 5.53 4.17 3.96
C ILE A 191 4.41 4.09 2.91
N SER A 192 3.76 5.22 2.63
CA SER A 192 2.71 5.31 1.61
C SER A 192 3.21 4.89 0.23
N ASP A 193 4.37 5.41 -0.19
CA ASP A 193 5.02 4.99 -1.45
C ASP A 193 5.36 3.50 -1.44
N ALA A 194 5.89 3.00 -0.31
CA ALA A 194 6.22 1.59 -0.18
C ALA A 194 5.00 0.67 -0.31
N LEU A 195 3.85 1.07 0.22
CA LEU A 195 2.59 0.34 0.08
C LEU A 195 2.12 0.34 -1.37
N TYR A 196 2.19 1.49 -2.04
CA TYR A 196 1.84 1.59 -3.45
C TYR A 196 2.70 0.67 -4.33
N ASP A 197 4.02 0.61 -4.09
CA ASP A 197 4.96 -0.24 -4.83
C ASP A 197 4.65 -1.75 -4.74
N ILE A 198 3.92 -2.18 -3.71
CA ILE A 198 3.53 -3.59 -3.50
C ILE A 198 2.03 -3.84 -3.75
N ASP A 199 1.37 -2.95 -4.49
CA ASP A 199 -0.07 -2.98 -4.79
C ASP A 199 -0.95 -3.04 -3.53
N CYS A 200 -0.57 -2.31 -2.49
CA CYS A 200 -1.36 -2.08 -1.29
C CYS A 200 -1.91 -0.66 -1.28
N ASP A 201 -3.15 -0.48 -0.83
CA ASP A 201 -3.79 0.83 -0.75
C ASP A 201 -3.25 1.63 0.46
N PRO A 202 -2.54 2.76 0.25
CA PRO A 202 -2.01 3.55 1.35
C PRO A 202 -3.08 4.33 2.13
N THR A 203 -4.29 4.53 1.60
CA THR A 203 -5.37 5.28 2.28
C THR A 203 -5.81 4.63 3.58
N ILE A 204 -5.50 3.34 3.78
CA ILE A 204 -5.79 2.61 5.02
C ILE A 204 -5.07 3.19 6.24
N LEU A 205 -3.95 3.90 6.03
CA LEU A 205 -3.14 4.43 7.13
C LEU A 205 -3.93 5.41 8.00
N PHE A 206 -4.83 6.19 7.42
CA PHE A 206 -5.47 7.30 8.12
C PHE A 206 -7.00 7.35 8.00
N LYS A 207 -7.65 6.46 7.25
CA LYS A 207 -9.12 6.34 7.15
C LYS A 207 -9.86 7.68 7.12
N ASN A 208 -9.50 8.57 6.22
CA ASN A 208 -10.05 9.93 6.09
C ASN A 208 -9.63 10.91 7.20
N THR A 209 -8.56 10.63 7.94
CA THR A 209 -8.01 11.57 8.92
C THR A 209 -6.69 12.11 8.39
N ASP A 210 -6.49 13.42 8.50
CA ASP A 210 -5.24 14.06 8.13
C ASP A 210 -4.06 13.52 8.98
N ALA A 211 -3.06 12.97 8.29
CA ALA A 211 -1.87 12.41 8.92
C ALA A 211 -1.10 13.46 9.73
N TRP A 212 -1.01 14.67 9.20
CA TRP A 212 -0.30 15.77 9.84
C TRP A 212 -0.98 16.19 11.13
N SER A 213 -2.31 16.31 11.12
CA SER A 213 -3.10 16.62 12.31
C SER A 213 -2.91 15.60 13.43
N LEU A 214 -2.81 14.31 13.09
CA LEU A 214 -2.52 13.25 14.06
C LEU A 214 -1.12 13.36 14.65
N ILE A 215 -0.11 13.62 13.83
CA ILE A 215 1.28 13.82 14.27
C ILE A 215 1.37 15.02 15.20
N ARG A 216 0.74 16.13 14.84
CA ARG A 216 0.78 17.36 15.63
C ARG A 216 0.07 17.28 16.98
N LYS A 217 -0.90 16.41 17.12
CA LYS A 217 -1.54 16.14 18.43
C LYS A 217 -0.59 15.50 19.43
N THR A 218 0.53 14.93 18.97
CA THR A 218 1.56 14.38 19.86
C THR A 218 2.30 15.52 20.58
N GLN A 219 2.39 15.44 21.90
CA GLN A 219 2.97 16.49 22.74
C GLN A 219 4.38 16.15 23.21
N SER A 220 4.87 14.97 22.91
CA SER A 220 6.21 14.51 23.32
C SER A 220 6.85 13.57 22.28
N PRO A 221 8.18 13.48 22.27
CA PRO A 221 8.88 12.50 21.44
C PRO A 221 8.45 11.05 21.72
N ALA A 222 8.09 10.74 22.96
CA ALA A 222 7.63 9.40 23.34
C ALA A 222 6.26 9.06 22.73
N GLU A 223 5.33 10.00 22.72
CA GLU A 223 4.03 9.85 22.05
C GLU A 223 4.21 9.70 20.54
N LEU A 224 5.08 10.50 19.94
CA LEU A 224 5.39 10.43 18.51
C LEU A 224 5.98 9.08 18.13
N LYS A 225 6.88 8.53 18.94
CA LYS A 225 7.43 7.18 18.76
C LYS A 225 6.33 6.12 18.81
N THR A 226 5.47 6.17 19.84
CA THR A 226 4.35 5.25 20.00
C THR A 226 3.39 5.33 18.80
N PHE A 227 3.15 6.53 18.29
CA PHE A 227 2.33 6.74 17.10
C PHE A 227 2.93 6.03 15.87
N VAL A 228 4.22 6.19 15.61
CA VAL A 228 4.89 5.53 14.47
C VAL A 228 4.96 4.01 14.66
N GLU A 229 5.16 3.52 15.88
CA GLU A 229 5.13 2.08 16.19
C GLU A 229 3.73 1.49 15.90
N ASN A 230 2.66 2.18 16.29
CA ASN A 230 1.28 1.76 16.01
C ASN A 230 1.00 1.74 14.50
N ILE A 231 1.44 2.75 13.75
CA ILE A 231 1.32 2.75 12.29
C ILE A 231 2.08 1.56 11.70
N THR A 232 3.28 1.28 12.18
CA THR A 232 4.08 0.13 11.73
C THR A 232 3.32 -1.18 11.93
N ASP A 233 2.69 -1.39 13.07
CA ASP A 233 1.90 -2.59 13.37
C ASP A 233 0.66 -2.71 12.45
N VAL A 234 -0.03 -1.59 12.20
CA VAL A 234 -1.16 -1.54 11.26
C VAL A 234 -0.71 -1.90 9.84
N VAL A 235 0.40 -1.32 9.38
CA VAL A 235 0.96 -1.58 8.04
C VAL A 235 1.34 -3.04 7.88
N ILE A 236 2.06 -3.63 8.84
CA ILE A 236 2.47 -5.03 8.80
C ILE A 236 1.24 -5.94 8.74
N SER A 237 0.26 -5.74 9.63
CA SER A 237 -0.97 -6.52 9.64
C SER A 237 -1.76 -6.41 8.33
N TYR A 238 -1.76 -5.22 7.73
CA TYR A 238 -2.43 -4.98 6.45
C TYR A 238 -1.71 -5.70 5.30
N ILE A 239 -0.38 -5.57 5.20
CA ILE A 239 0.42 -6.28 4.19
C ILE A 239 0.19 -7.79 4.29
N GLU A 240 0.20 -8.35 5.50
CA GLU A 240 -0.08 -9.77 5.74
C GLU A 240 -1.47 -10.17 5.23
N SER A 241 -2.48 -9.37 5.53
CA SER A 241 -3.86 -9.63 5.11
C SER A 241 -4.01 -9.65 3.59
N VAL A 242 -3.40 -8.67 2.91
CA VAL A 242 -3.41 -8.56 1.44
C VAL A 242 -2.65 -9.72 0.80
N GLN A 243 -1.47 -10.07 1.32
CA GLN A 243 -0.68 -11.21 0.82
C GLN A 243 -1.44 -12.54 0.99
N LYS A 244 -2.07 -12.75 2.14
CA LYS A 244 -2.89 -13.92 2.41
C LYS A 244 -4.09 -14.00 1.46
N GLN A 245 -4.77 -12.88 1.22
CA GLN A 245 -5.89 -12.82 0.27
C GLN A 245 -5.43 -13.11 -1.17
N LYS A 246 -4.31 -12.51 -1.61
CA LYS A 246 -3.72 -12.78 -2.92
C LYS A 246 -3.35 -14.27 -3.06
N ALA A 247 -2.71 -14.85 -2.04
CA ALA A 247 -2.36 -16.27 -2.03
C ALA A 247 -3.60 -17.18 -2.12
N ALA A 248 -4.64 -16.92 -1.31
CA ALA A 248 -5.89 -17.70 -1.34
C ALA A 248 -6.58 -17.64 -2.70
N ASN A 249 -6.62 -16.47 -3.35
CA ASN A 249 -7.18 -16.29 -4.69
C ASN A 249 -6.39 -17.11 -5.74
N ILE A 250 -5.05 -17.06 -5.68
CA ILE A 250 -4.18 -17.85 -6.56
C ILE A 250 -4.45 -19.35 -6.37
N ILE A 251 -4.51 -19.83 -5.13
CA ILE A 251 -4.77 -21.23 -4.83
C ILE A 251 -6.14 -21.68 -5.35
N THR A 252 -7.15 -20.83 -5.24
CA THR A 252 -8.48 -21.11 -5.80
C THR A 252 -8.42 -21.27 -7.32
N GLN A 253 -7.72 -20.38 -8.03
CA GLN A 253 -7.52 -20.48 -9.48
C GLN A 253 -6.72 -21.74 -9.85
N VAL A 254 -5.66 -22.03 -9.11
CA VAL A 254 -4.82 -23.24 -9.32
C VAL A 254 -5.65 -24.52 -9.16
N LYS A 255 -6.48 -24.62 -8.13
CA LYS A 255 -7.37 -25.77 -7.93
C LYS A 255 -8.35 -25.93 -9.10
N ALA A 256 -8.97 -24.85 -9.55
CA ALA A 256 -9.87 -24.88 -10.70
C ALA A 256 -9.15 -25.31 -12.00
N LEU A 257 -7.92 -24.84 -12.21
CA LEU A 257 -7.10 -25.26 -13.37
C LEU A 257 -6.73 -26.73 -13.31
N VAL A 258 -6.37 -27.23 -12.14
CA VAL A 258 -6.07 -28.67 -11.95
C VAL A 258 -7.32 -29.51 -12.20
N GLU A 259 -8.47 -29.15 -11.64
CA GLU A 259 -9.74 -29.84 -11.86
C GLU A 259 -10.15 -29.89 -13.35
N LYS A 260 -9.83 -28.83 -14.10
CA LYS A 260 -10.12 -28.78 -15.54
C LYS A 260 -9.13 -29.60 -16.37
N ASN A 261 -7.85 -29.64 -15.99
CA ASN A 261 -6.77 -30.13 -16.85
C ASN A 261 -6.02 -31.34 -16.28
N TYR A 262 -6.48 -31.97 -15.18
CA TYR A 262 -5.77 -33.05 -14.47
C TYR A 262 -5.33 -34.19 -15.36
N ALA A 263 -6.10 -34.50 -16.41
CA ALA A 263 -5.86 -35.64 -17.31
C ALA A 263 -4.70 -35.41 -18.29
N ARG A 264 -4.30 -34.19 -18.56
CA ARG A 264 -3.30 -33.86 -19.59
C ARG A 264 -2.14 -33.07 -19.01
N ASP A 265 -2.20 -31.77 -19.12
CA ASP A 265 -1.09 -30.87 -18.85
C ASP A 265 -1.34 -30.00 -17.60
N ALA A 266 -1.29 -30.68 -16.45
CA ALA A 266 -1.41 -30.01 -15.14
C ALA A 266 -0.07 -30.08 -14.36
N SER A 267 1.06 -29.87 -15.07
CA SER A 267 2.36 -29.76 -14.40
C SER A 267 2.41 -28.47 -13.54
N LEU A 268 3.30 -28.46 -12.56
CA LEU A 268 3.51 -27.27 -11.71
C LEU A 268 3.89 -26.05 -12.56
N GLU A 269 4.75 -26.27 -13.58
CA GLU A 269 5.23 -25.25 -14.50
C GLU A 269 4.09 -24.68 -15.35
N THR A 270 3.27 -25.57 -15.94
CA THR A 270 2.14 -25.16 -16.78
C THR A 270 1.08 -24.39 -15.97
N VAL A 271 0.73 -24.88 -14.79
CA VAL A 271 -0.27 -24.21 -13.94
C VAL A 271 0.27 -22.88 -13.41
N ALA A 272 1.54 -22.82 -13.01
CA ALA A 272 2.16 -21.57 -12.56
C ALA A 272 2.17 -20.49 -13.65
N SER A 273 2.46 -20.87 -14.89
CA SER A 273 2.43 -19.92 -16.03
C SER A 273 1.03 -19.39 -16.32
N GLN A 274 -0.02 -20.18 -16.13
CA GLN A 274 -1.42 -19.75 -16.32
C GLN A 274 -1.94 -18.79 -15.24
N VAL A 275 -1.33 -18.80 -14.06
CA VAL A 275 -1.63 -17.85 -12.98
C VAL A 275 -0.55 -16.76 -12.83
N PHE A 276 0.34 -16.65 -13.80
CA PHE A 276 1.38 -15.61 -13.91
C PHE A 276 2.34 -15.53 -12.73
N ILE A 277 2.72 -16.68 -12.15
CA ILE A 277 3.72 -16.76 -11.08
C ILE A 277 4.83 -17.77 -11.38
N SER A 278 5.93 -17.69 -10.63
CA SER A 278 6.98 -18.68 -10.77
C SER A 278 6.59 -20.04 -10.17
N PRO A 279 7.03 -21.18 -10.76
CA PRO A 279 6.77 -22.50 -10.20
C PRO A 279 7.28 -22.66 -8.76
N CYS A 280 8.43 -22.05 -8.45
CA CYS A 280 8.98 -22.07 -7.10
C CYS A 280 8.03 -21.40 -6.09
N TYR A 281 7.54 -20.22 -6.42
CA TYR A 281 6.57 -19.51 -5.59
C TYR A 281 5.26 -20.28 -5.43
N LEU A 282 4.70 -20.81 -6.54
CA LEU A 282 3.50 -21.65 -6.48
C LEU A 282 3.70 -22.86 -5.55
N SER A 283 4.83 -23.56 -5.65
CA SER A 283 5.11 -24.71 -4.79
C SER A 283 5.07 -24.37 -3.30
N VAL A 284 5.66 -23.22 -2.94
CA VAL A 284 5.72 -22.73 -1.55
C VAL A 284 4.34 -22.35 -1.03
N ILE A 285 3.63 -21.46 -1.76
CA ILE A 285 2.31 -20.97 -1.30
C ILE A 285 1.28 -22.09 -1.31
N PHE A 286 1.30 -23.00 -2.29
CA PHE A 286 0.38 -24.11 -2.35
C PHE A 286 0.51 -25.01 -1.13
N LYS A 287 1.75 -25.39 -0.76
CA LYS A 287 1.99 -26.18 0.44
C LYS A 287 1.61 -25.44 1.72
N LYS A 288 1.89 -24.13 1.79
CA LYS A 288 1.54 -23.28 2.96
C LYS A 288 0.03 -23.22 3.17
N GLU A 289 -0.74 -22.98 2.09
CA GLU A 289 -2.19 -22.75 2.18
C GLU A 289 -3.01 -24.04 2.24
N THR A 290 -2.51 -25.16 1.68
CA THR A 290 -3.26 -26.43 1.60
C THR A 290 -2.71 -27.54 2.50
N ASN A 291 -1.56 -27.34 3.13
CA ASN A 291 -0.78 -28.31 3.90
C ASN A 291 -0.32 -29.56 3.11
N ILE A 292 -0.55 -29.61 1.79
CA ILE A 292 -0.08 -30.68 0.91
C ILE A 292 0.70 -30.11 -0.27
N THR A 293 1.58 -30.92 -0.88
CA THR A 293 2.30 -30.47 -2.07
C THR A 293 1.38 -30.45 -3.27
N PHE A 294 1.66 -29.57 -4.25
CA PHE A 294 0.93 -29.54 -5.53
C PHE A 294 0.89 -30.92 -6.22
N LYS A 295 2.01 -31.65 -6.22
CA LYS A 295 2.09 -33.02 -6.78
C LYS A 295 1.10 -33.95 -6.09
N ASN A 296 1.03 -33.92 -4.76
CA ASN A 296 0.11 -34.79 -4.02
C ASN A 296 -1.35 -34.38 -4.28
N TYR A 297 -1.64 -33.10 -4.38
CA TYR A 297 -2.98 -32.62 -4.75
C TYR A 297 -3.40 -33.13 -6.13
N LEU A 298 -2.56 -33.01 -7.15
CA LEU A 298 -2.82 -33.54 -8.50
C LEU A 298 -3.06 -35.04 -8.48
N ILE A 299 -2.24 -35.79 -7.72
CA ILE A 299 -2.42 -37.24 -7.56
C ILE A 299 -3.78 -37.55 -6.94
N GLN A 300 -4.15 -36.87 -5.85
CA GLN A 300 -5.46 -37.03 -5.19
C GLN A 300 -6.61 -36.75 -6.15
N THR A 301 -6.56 -35.64 -6.89
CA THR A 301 -7.57 -35.26 -7.87
C THR A 301 -7.74 -36.37 -8.93
N ARG A 302 -6.63 -36.89 -9.47
CA ARG A 302 -6.65 -37.98 -10.47
C ARG A 302 -7.25 -39.27 -9.91
N ILE A 303 -6.92 -39.61 -8.67
CA ILE A 303 -7.47 -40.82 -8.03
C ILE A 303 -8.96 -40.66 -7.74
N GLU A 304 -9.43 -39.48 -7.28
CA GLU A 304 -10.87 -39.26 -7.10
C GLU A 304 -11.63 -39.35 -8.42
N LYS A 305 -11.09 -38.80 -9.50
CA LYS A 305 -11.68 -38.96 -10.84
C LYS A 305 -11.67 -40.41 -11.34
N ALA A 306 -10.63 -41.16 -10.99
CA ALA A 306 -10.59 -42.58 -11.29
C ALA A 306 -11.67 -43.36 -10.53
N LYS A 307 -11.90 -43.08 -9.25
CA LYS A 307 -13.01 -43.69 -8.49
C LYS A 307 -14.37 -43.41 -9.13
N GLU A 308 -14.62 -42.14 -9.51
CA GLU A 308 -15.86 -41.76 -10.19
C GLU A 308 -16.08 -42.58 -11.49
N LEU A 309 -15.01 -42.81 -12.29
CA LEU A 309 -15.09 -43.57 -13.51
C LEU A 309 -15.27 -45.07 -13.21
N LEU A 310 -14.60 -45.63 -12.20
CA LEU A 310 -14.74 -47.01 -11.76
C LEU A 310 -16.16 -47.34 -11.29
N GLU A 311 -16.84 -46.38 -10.65
CA GLU A 311 -18.20 -46.53 -10.14
C GLU A 311 -19.28 -46.37 -11.20
N LYS A 312 -19.06 -45.48 -12.17
CA LYS A 312 -20.11 -45.00 -13.10
C LYS A 312 -19.97 -45.58 -14.51
N THR A 313 -18.87 -46.30 -14.84
CA THR A 313 -18.60 -46.74 -16.22
C THR A 313 -18.01 -48.14 -16.27
N ASP A 314 -18.20 -48.78 -17.44
CA ASP A 314 -17.65 -50.11 -17.79
C ASP A 314 -16.26 -50.03 -18.46
N LEU A 315 -15.62 -48.85 -18.41
CA LEU A 315 -14.32 -48.63 -19.04
C LEU A 315 -13.27 -49.59 -18.45
N LYS A 316 -12.39 -50.16 -19.30
CA LYS A 316 -11.29 -50.98 -18.83
C LYS A 316 -10.30 -50.19 -17.98
N ILE A 317 -9.58 -50.86 -17.09
CA ILE A 317 -8.68 -50.18 -16.14
C ILE A 317 -7.59 -49.37 -16.88
N TYR A 318 -7.12 -49.84 -18.03
CA TYR A 318 -6.14 -49.09 -18.82
C TYR A 318 -6.72 -47.82 -19.44
N ASP A 319 -8.00 -47.84 -19.89
CA ASP A 319 -8.71 -46.66 -20.41
C ASP A 319 -8.91 -45.61 -19.32
N ILE A 320 -9.25 -46.07 -18.11
CA ILE A 320 -9.40 -45.18 -16.94
C ILE A 320 -8.05 -44.55 -16.58
N ALA A 321 -6.97 -45.35 -16.53
CA ALA A 321 -5.63 -44.84 -16.26
C ALA A 321 -5.25 -43.72 -17.24
N GLU A 322 -5.45 -43.95 -18.54
CA GLU A 322 -5.17 -42.97 -19.60
C GLU A 322 -6.08 -41.72 -19.45
N LYS A 323 -7.40 -41.90 -19.24
CA LYS A 323 -8.34 -40.79 -19.04
C LYS A 323 -8.05 -39.92 -17.84
N VAL A 324 -7.41 -40.46 -16.81
CA VAL A 324 -7.03 -39.69 -15.63
C VAL A 324 -5.56 -39.21 -15.67
N GLY A 325 -4.88 -39.39 -16.79
CA GLY A 325 -3.55 -38.85 -17.07
C GLY A 325 -2.38 -39.74 -16.66
N TYR A 326 -2.55 -41.07 -16.65
CA TYR A 326 -1.46 -42.04 -16.44
C TYR A 326 -1.22 -42.87 -17.68
N ASN A 327 -0.07 -42.72 -18.33
CA ASN A 327 0.31 -43.50 -19.49
C ASN A 327 0.75 -44.96 -19.12
N ASN A 328 1.01 -45.23 -17.83
CA ASN A 328 1.43 -46.53 -17.34
C ASN A 328 0.38 -47.07 -16.36
N THR A 329 -0.39 -48.07 -16.84
CA THR A 329 -1.47 -48.71 -16.08
C THR A 329 -0.98 -49.43 -14.83
N ARG A 330 0.22 -50.03 -14.87
CA ARG A 330 0.79 -50.68 -13.70
C ARG A 330 1.12 -49.71 -12.61
N TYR A 331 1.79 -48.61 -12.95
CA TYR A 331 2.08 -47.52 -11.99
C TYR A 331 0.79 -46.93 -11.42
N PHE A 332 -0.22 -46.70 -12.26
CA PHE A 332 -1.53 -46.24 -11.81
C PHE A 332 -2.14 -47.20 -10.79
N SER A 333 -2.16 -48.50 -11.07
CA SER A 333 -2.76 -49.51 -10.20
C SER A 333 -2.07 -49.61 -8.84
N GLU A 334 -0.72 -49.57 -8.85
CA GLU A 334 0.09 -49.55 -7.61
C GLU A 334 -0.16 -48.28 -6.79
N LEU A 335 -0.25 -47.13 -7.45
CA LEU A 335 -0.54 -45.83 -6.81
C LEU A 335 -1.96 -45.79 -6.23
N PHE A 336 -2.95 -46.25 -7.01
CA PHE A 336 -4.35 -46.35 -6.57
C PHE A 336 -4.48 -47.28 -5.35
N GLN A 337 -3.85 -48.46 -5.38
CA GLN A 337 -3.86 -49.39 -4.25
C GLN A 337 -3.21 -48.78 -3.01
N ARG A 338 -2.11 -48.05 -3.15
CA ARG A 338 -1.42 -47.40 -2.04
C ARG A 338 -2.29 -46.33 -1.39
N ILE A 339 -3.11 -45.60 -2.16
CA ILE A 339 -3.96 -44.53 -1.66
C ILE A 339 -5.31 -45.03 -1.16
N CYS A 340 -5.92 -46.01 -1.87
CA CYS A 340 -7.27 -46.48 -1.59
C CYS A 340 -7.30 -47.80 -0.80
N GLY A 341 -6.16 -48.46 -0.59
CA GLY A 341 -6.07 -49.74 0.11
C GLY A 341 -6.54 -50.94 -0.72
N LYS A 342 -7.14 -50.74 -1.90
CA LYS A 342 -7.65 -51.78 -2.83
C LYS A 342 -7.13 -51.49 -4.24
N THR A 343 -6.96 -52.53 -5.05
CA THR A 343 -6.68 -52.35 -6.48
C THR A 343 -7.89 -51.73 -7.19
N PRO A 344 -7.71 -51.08 -8.37
CA PRO A 344 -8.83 -50.56 -9.12
C PRO A 344 -9.93 -51.59 -9.42
N SER A 345 -9.57 -52.82 -9.75
CA SER A 345 -10.53 -53.90 -10.00
C SER A 345 -11.28 -54.31 -8.72
N GLN A 346 -10.60 -54.42 -7.59
CA GLN A 346 -11.22 -54.71 -6.28
C GLN A 346 -12.13 -53.55 -5.82
N TYR A 347 -11.74 -52.30 -6.12
CA TYR A 347 -12.55 -51.13 -5.81
C TYR A 347 -13.86 -51.15 -6.62
N ARG A 348 -13.80 -51.40 -7.93
CA ARG A 348 -14.96 -51.55 -8.80
C ARG A 348 -15.90 -52.64 -8.29
N ALA A 349 -15.37 -53.84 -8.02
CA ALA A 349 -16.19 -54.98 -7.55
C ALA A 349 -16.91 -54.69 -6.23
N SER A 350 -16.33 -53.82 -5.36
CA SER A 350 -16.95 -53.48 -4.10
C SER A 350 -18.00 -52.39 -4.17
N HIS A 351 -18.04 -51.56 -5.25
CA HIS A 351 -18.97 -50.46 -5.43
C HIS A 351 -19.97 -50.66 -6.56
N ASN A 352 -19.67 -51.57 -7.50
CA ASN A 352 -20.56 -51.93 -8.60
C ASN A 352 -20.48 -53.45 -8.89
N PRO A 353 -21.18 -54.28 -8.08
CA PRO A 353 -21.08 -55.76 -8.18
C PRO A 353 -21.62 -56.36 -9.47
N SER A 354 -22.39 -55.60 -10.28
CA SER A 354 -23.03 -56.07 -11.52
C SER A 354 -22.15 -55.89 -12.75
N MET A 355 -20.92 -55.38 -12.63
CA MET A 355 -20.00 -55.20 -13.75
C MET A 355 -19.01 -56.34 -13.94
N PRO A 356 -18.65 -56.69 -15.21
CA PRO A 356 -17.67 -57.76 -15.49
C PRO A 356 -16.32 -57.47 -14.85
N GLN A 357 -15.73 -58.46 -14.21
CA GLN A 357 -14.35 -58.39 -13.73
C GLN A 357 -13.43 -58.49 -14.93
N ASP A 358 -12.63 -57.45 -15.20
CA ASP A 358 -11.54 -57.56 -16.19
C ASP A 358 -10.51 -58.59 -15.70
N ILE A 359 -10.38 -59.69 -16.41
CA ILE A 359 -9.36 -60.72 -16.24
C ILE A 359 -8.05 -60.26 -16.85
#